data_c49de31a936a3ec571432ced4673d70d
#
_entry.id   c49de31a936a3ec571432ced4673d70d
#
_cell.length_a   1.000
_cell.length_b   1.000
_cell.length_c   1.000
_cell.angle_alpha   90.00
_cell.angle_beta   90.00
_cell.angle_gamma   90.00
#
_symmetry.space_group_name_H-M   'P 1'
#
loop_
_entity.id
_entity.type
_entity.pdbx_description
1 polymer ?
#
loop_
_entity_poly.entity_id
_entity_poly.type
_entity_poly.pdbx_seq_one_letter_code
_entity_poly.pdbx_strand_id
1 'polypeptide(L)'
;MRKQPHIIIFNPDEMRWNTMGHMGNPAAVTPFLDEFAAREGVSFSNAFCQNTVCVPSRCSFFTGLYPHVNGHRTMSHLLHPGESNLFSELRDAGYYVWMNARNDLFAGQIEGWAESNADEIFYGGTAPKAPGPVHPADHQGKDKYS
;
A
#
# COMPACT_ATOMS: atom_id res chain seq x y z
N MET A 1 -24.72 9.51 -13.37
CA MET A 1 -23.81 9.12 -12.28
C MET A 1 -22.37 9.42 -12.72
N ARG A 2 -21.55 10.08 -11.91
CA ARG A 2 -20.12 10.20 -12.21
C ARG A 2 -19.50 8.81 -12.12
N LYS A 3 -18.78 8.41 -13.17
CA LYS A 3 -18.03 7.14 -13.17
C LYS A 3 -16.91 7.26 -12.14
N GLN A 4 -16.82 6.32 -11.19
CA GLN A 4 -15.71 6.27 -10.24
C GLN A 4 -14.39 6.02 -10.99
N PRO A 5 -13.33 6.80 -10.74
CA PRO A 5 -12.03 6.57 -11.35
C PRO A 5 -11.38 5.32 -10.78
N HIS A 6 -10.53 4.65 -11.56
CA HIS A 6 -9.62 3.65 -11.02
C HIS A 6 -8.53 4.34 -10.22
N ILE A 7 -8.18 3.76 -9.07
CA ILE A 7 -7.11 4.25 -8.18
C ILE A 7 -6.03 3.18 -8.09
N ILE A 8 -4.81 3.53 -8.44
CA ILE A 8 -3.64 2.65 -8.33
C ILE A 8 -2.65 3.32 -7.37
N ILE A 9 -2.32 2.65 -6.28
CA ILE A 9 -1.28 3.07 -5.34
C ILE A 9 -0.08 2.15 -5.57
N PHE A 10 0.97 2.70 -6.17
CA PHE A 10 2.24 2.01 -6.35
C PHE A 10 3.23 2.54 -5.31
N ASN A 11 3.46 1.76 -4.28
CA ASN A 11 4.30 2.13 -3.13
C ASN A 11 5.53 1.21 -3.04
N PRO A 12 6.65 1.54 -3.71
CA PRO A 12 7.89 0.77 -3.62
C PRO A 12 8.46 0.82 -2.20
N ASP A 13 9.00 -0.31 -1.75
CA ASP A 13 9.69 -0.38 -0.47
C ASP A 13 11.09 0.24 -0.57
N GLU A 14 11.53 0.92 0.49
CA GLU A 14 12.86 1.53 0.64
C GLU A 14 13.29 2.49 -0.49
N MET A 15 12.35 2.99 -1.28
CA MET A 15 12.65 3.90 -2.38
C MET A 15 12.91 5.32 -1.88
N ARG A 16 14.14 5.81 -2.06
CA ARG A 16 14.50 7.19 -1.72
C ARG A 16 13.91 8.15 -2.76
N TRP A 17 13.60 9.37 -2.33
CA TRP A 17 13.04 10.43 -3.18
C TRP A 17 13.89 10.71 -4.45
N ASN A 18 15.22 10.61 -4.34
CA ASN A 18 16.16 10.93 -5.41
C ASN A 18 16.62 9.70 -6.22
N THR A 19 15.85 8.62 -6.27
CA THR A 19 16.17 7.43 -7.08
C THR A 19 15.65 7.52 -8.51
N MET A 20 14.88 8.54 -8.84
CA MET A 20 14.30 8.75 -10.18
C MET A 20 15.10 9.80 -10.97
N GLY A 21 15.17 9.63 -12.31
CA GLY A 21 15.91 10.51 -13.18
C GLY A 21 15.39 11.96 -13.16
N HIS A 22 14.08 12.16 -13.22
CA HIS A 22 13.46 13.49 -13.18
C HIS A 22 13.68 14.24 -11.84
N MET A 23 14.10 13.53 -10.79
CA MET A 23 14.50 14.12 -9.52
C MET A 23 16.00 14.52 -9.49
N GLY A 24 16.67 14.43 -10.63
CA GLY A 24 18.06 14.89 -10.79
C GLY A 24 19.12 13.81 -10.53
N ASN A 25 18.76 12.54 -10.46
CA ASN A 25 19.73 11.46 -10.29
C ASN A 25 20.30 11.01 -11.64
N PRO A 26 21.58 11.32 -11.95
CA PRO A 26 22.17 10.97 -13.26
C PRO A 26 22.43 9.47 -13.44
N ALA A 27 22.41 8.68 -12.35
CA ALA A 27 22.59 7.24 -12.39
C ALA A 27 21.26 6.47 -12.48
N ALA A 28 20.13 7.17 -12.39
CA ALA A 28 18.83 6.53 -12.47
C ALA A 28 18.44 6.17 -13.90
N VAL A 29 17.85 5.00 -14.07
CA VAL A 29 17.28 4.54 -15.35
C VAL A 29 15.79 4.32 -15.13
N THR A 30 15.01 5.40 -15.17
CA THR A 30 13.56 5.39 -14.90
C THR A 30 12.77 6.07 -16.03
N PRO A 31 12.96 5.66 -17.30
CA PRO A 31 12.45 6.41 -18.45
C PRO A 31 10.93 6.55 -18.46
N PHE A 32 10.19 5.52 -18.05
CA PHE A 32 8.73 5.58 -17.99
C PHE A 32 8.21 6.54 -16.93
N LEU A 33 8.82 6.53 -15.73
CA LEU A 33 8.43 7.44 -14.65
C LEU A 33 8.82 8.89 -14.98
N ASP A 34 9.96 9.07 -15.61
CA ASP A 34 10.45 10.38 -16.04
C ASP A 34 9.54 10.97 -17.11
N GLU A 35 9.16 10.18 -18.12
CA GLU A 35 8.22 10.59 -19.16
C GLU A 35 6.82 10.87 -18.60
N PHE A 36 6.32 9.99 -17.74
CA PHE A 36 5.02 10.18 -17.08
C PHE A 36 4.98 11.46 -16.25
N ALA A 37 6.02 11.71 -15.44
CA ALA A 37 6.11 12.94 -14.64
C ALA A 37 6.17 14.20 -15.51
N ALA A 38 6.82 14.11 -16.68
CA ALA A 38 6.97 15.27 -17.58
C ALA A 38 5.69 15.59 -18.38
N ARG A 39 4.85 14.63 -18.69
CA ARG A 39 3.73 14.79 -19.62
C ARG A 39 2.35 14.67 -18.99
N GLU A 40 2.16 13.75 -18.06
CA GLU A 40 0.83 13.31 -17.60
C GLU A 40 0.67 13.37 -16.08
N GLY A 41 1.78 13.45 -15.34
CA GLY A 41 1.79 13.39 -13.89
C GLY A 41 2.13 14.70 -13.21
N VAL A 42 2.09 14.68 -11.89
CA VAL A 42 2.60 15.74 -11.02
C VAL A 42 3.70 15.16 -10.15
N SER A 43 4.87 15.76 -10.18
CA SER A 43 5.99 15.40 -9.31
C SER A 43 6.11 16.37 -8.15
N PHE A 44 6.16 15.84 -6.92
CA PHE A 44 6.31 16.62 -5.70
C PHE A 44 7.76 16.55 -5.23
N SER A 45 8.51 17.63 -5.39
CA SER A 45 9.91 17.73 -4.96
C SER A 45 10.09 17.82 -3.44
N ASN A 46 9.05 18.24 -2.72
CA ASN A 46 9.04 18.44 -1.27
C ASN A 46 7.92 17.66 -0.59
N ALA A 47 7.86 16.35 -0.83
CA ALA A 47 6.98 15.45 -0.12
C ALA A 47 7.70 14.79 1.05
N PHE A 48 7.06 14.75 2.22
CA PHE A 48 7.64 14.23 3.46
C PHE A 48 6.73 13.16 4.05
N CYS A 49 7.30 12.05 4.49
CA CYS A 49 6.59 11.08 5.32
C CYS A 49 6.71 11.43 6.81
N GLN A 50 5.76 10.94 7.60
CA GLN A 50 5.71 11.20 9.04
C GLN A 50 6.69 10.36 9.83
N ASN A 51 7.23 9.29 9.23
CA ASN A 51 8.22 8.40 9.79
C ASN A 51 8.98 7.72 8.65
N THR A 52 10.25 7.40 8.87
CA THR A 52 11.11 6.76 7.86
C THR A 52 11.14 5.23 7.96
N VAL A 53 10.41 4.64 8.90
CA VAL A 53 10.28 3.19 9.09
C VAL A 53 8.98 2.70 8.44
N CYS A 54 9.01 1.52 7.80
CA CYS A 54 7.93 1.00 6.95
C CYS A 54 6.55 1.02 7.60
N VAL A 55 6.35 0.30 8.71
CA VAL A 55 5.05 0.19 9.37
C VAL A 55 4.51 1.55 9.82
N PRO A 56 5.25 2.37 10.61
CA PRO A 56 4.74 3.67 11.01
C PRO A 56 4.42 4.61 9.85
N SER A 57 5.26 4.59 8.81
CA SER A 57 5.04 5.40 7.60
C SER A 57 3.77 4.98 6.86
N ARG A 58 3.59 3.68 6.67
CA ARG A 58 2.44 3.14 5.95
C ARG A 58 1.15 3.27 6.76
N CYS A 59 1.18 2.99 8.06
CA CYS A 59 0.02 3.24 8.91
C CYS A 59 -0.41 4.71 8.83
N SER A 60 0.55 5.65 8.90
CA SER A 60 0.24 7.07 8.75
C SER A 60 -0.33 7.41 7.39
N PHE A 61 0.24 6.89 6.31
CA PHE A 61 -0.25 7.13 4.95
C PHE A 61 -1.68 6.60 4.75
N PHE A 62 -1.95 5.38 5.20
CA PHE A 62 -3.25 4.74 4.97
C PHE A 62 -4.34 5.16 5.95
N THR A 63 -4.00 5.69 7.13
CA THR A 63 -4.99 6.22 8.09
C THR A 63 -5.16 7.72 8.02
N GLY A 64 -4.21 8.45 7.41
CA GLY A 64 -4.17 9.92 7.47
C GLY A 64 -3.77 10.47 8.85
N LEU A 65 -3.35 9.64 9.79
CA LEU A 65 -3.00 10.02 11.15
C LEU A 65 -1.49 9.96 11.40
N TYR A 66 -0.98 10.79 12.29
CA TYR A 66 0.41 10.68 12.72
C TYR A 66 0.65 9.38 13.51
N PRO A 67 1.83 8.74 13.39
CA PRO A 67 2.10 7.43 14.02
C PRO A 67 1.88 7.39 15.54
N HIS A 68 2.02 8.52 16.23
CA HIS A 68 1.85 8.57 17.69
C HIS A 68 0.38 8.61 18.14
N VAL A 69 -0.57 8.93 17.25
CA VAL A 69 -1.99 9.05 17.60
C VAL A 69 -2.55 7.71 18.08
N ASN A 70 -2.35 6.65 17.27
CA ASN A 70 -2.81 5.30 17.60
C ASN A 70 -1.66 4.36 18.01
N GLY A 71 -0.45 4.89 18.17
CA GLY A 71 0.68 4.14 18.71
C GLY A 71 1.47 3.33 17.69
N HIS A 72 1.31 3.57 16.39
CA HIS A 72 2.07 2.91 15.31
C HIS A 72 3.51 3.41 15.25
N ARG A 73 4.34 3.06 16.24
CA ARG A 73 5.67 3.65 16.44
C ARG A 73 6.84 2.82 15.94
N THR A 74 6.63 1.51 15.79
CA THR A 74 7.67 0.55 15.40
C THR A 74 7.13 -0.46 14.39
N MET A 75 8.01 -1.33 13.89
CA MET A 75 7.65 -2.40 12.94
C MET A 75 6.62 -3.40 13.47
N SER A 76 6.44 -3.51 14.77
CA SER A 76 5.47 -4.43 15.40
C SER A 76 4.14 -3.76 15.75
N HIS A 77 4.00 -2.46 15.53
CA HIS A 77 2.77 -1.71 15.85
C HIS A 77 1.93 -1.47 14.60
N LEU A 78 1.45 -2.56 14.02
CA LEU A 78 0.53 -2.58 12.87
C LEU A 78 -0.83 -1.98 13.20
N LEU A 79 -1.69 -1.81 12.22
CA LEU A 79 -3.07 -1.35 12.43
C LEU A 79 -3.83 -2.29 13.36
N HIS A 80 -4.63 -1.71 14.25
CA HIS A 80 -5.52 -2.47 15.13
C HIS A 80 -6.84 -2.78 14.42
N PRO A 81 -7.48 -3.92 14.73
CA PRO A 81 -8.80 -4.23 14.20
C PRO A 81 -9.80 -3.10 14.46
N GLY A 82 -10.54 -2.72 13.41
CA GLY A 82 -11.51 -1.64 13.48
C GLY A 82 -10.95 -0.23 13.26
N GLU A 83 -9.65 -0.06 13.08
CA GLU A 83 -9.12 1.23 12.66
C GLU A 83 -9.51 1.53 11.21
N SER A 84 -10.14 2.70 10.99
CA SER A 84 -10.43 3.20 9.66
C SER A 84 -9.13 3.43 8.88
N ASN A 85 -9.13 2.99 7.66
CA ASN A 85 -8.00 3.12 6.75
C ASN A 85 -8.48 3.25 5.31
N LEU A 86 -7.61 3.67 4.41
CA LEU A 86 -7.96 3.94 3.02
C LEU A 86 -8.60 2.74 2.30
N PHE A 87 -8.21 1.51 2.63
CA PHE A 87 -8.82 0.32 2.01
C PHE A 87 -10.28 0.15 2.45
N SER A 88 -10.56 0.22 3.76
CA SER A 88 -11.93 0.13 4.28
C SER A 88 -12.80 1.26 3.74
N GLU A 89 -12.31 2.48 3.72
CA GLU A 89 -13.05 3.64 3.21
C GLU A 89 -13.38 3.50 1.71
N LEU A 90 -12.46 2.99 0.90
CA LEU A 90 -12.71 2.75 -0.52
C LEU A 90 -13.73 1.63 -0.73
N ARG A 91 -13.67 0.54 0.04
CA ARG A 91 -14.69 -0.53 -0.01
C ARG A 91 -16.06 0.00 0.35
N ASP A 92 -16.17 0.76 1.42
CA ASP A 92 -17.44 1.35 1.87
C ASP A 92 -18.00 2.33 0.84
N ALA A 93 -17.11 2.98 0.07
CA ALA A 93 -17.49 3.81 -1.07
C ALA A 93 -17.85 3.01 -2.35
N GLY A 94 -17.83 1.68 -2.30
CA GLY A 94 -18.22 0.79 -3.39
C GLY A 94 -17.12 0.49 -4.41
N TYR A 95 -15.86 0.72 -4.07
CA TYR A 95 -14.73 0.26 -4.87
C TYR A 95 -14.46 -1.23 -4.64
N TYR A 96 -14.06 -1.91 -5.71
CA TYR A 96 -13.41 -3.21 -5.59
C TYR A 96 -11.95 -2.99 -5.19
N VAL A 97 -11.56 -3.47 -4.03
CA VAL A 97 -10.23 -3.28 -3.46
C VAL A 97 -9.38 -4.53 -3.63
N TRP A 98 -8.35 -4.42 -4.44
CA TRP A 98 -7.27 -5.40 -4.55
C TRP A 98 -6.04 -4.87 -3.81
N MET A 99 -5.41 -5.67 -2.98
CA MET A 99 -4.17 -5.29 -2.31
C MET A 99 -3.11 -6.39 -2.34
N ASN A 100 -1.84 -5.97 -2.24
CA ASN A 100 -0.73 -6.87 -1.98
C ASN A 100 -0.62 -7.10 -0.47
N ALA A 101 -0.47 -8.35 -0.04
CA ALA A 101 -0.30 -8.70 1.37
C ALA A 101 0.95 -8.06 2.00
N ARG A 102 1.98 -7.80 1.20
CA ARG A 102 3.16 -7.05 1.64
C ARG A 102 2.88 -5.54 1.73
N ASN A 103 1.95 -5.17 2.59
CA ASN A 103 1.56 -3.78 2.80
C ASN A 103 2.04 -3.20 4.15
N ASP A 104 2.54 -4.04 5.07
CA ASP A 104 3.00 -3.67 6.42
C ASP A 104 1.92 -2.97 7.27
N LEU A 105 0.66 -3.34 7.09
CA LEU A 105 -0.48 -2.75 7.79
C LEU A 105 -1.20 -3.74 8.67
N PHE A 106 -1.43 -4.96 8.17
CA PHE A 106 -2.27 -5.94 8.83
C PHE A 106 -1.43 -7.05 9.45
N ALA A 107 -1.70 -7.35 10.73
CA ALA A 107 -1.06 -8.46 11.41
C ALA A 107 -1.67 -9.79 10.94
N GLY A 108 -0.84 -10.68 10.37
CA GLY A 108 -1.29 -11.97 9.88
C GLY A 108 -1.81 -12.91 10.98
N GLN A 109 -1.48 -12.62 12.24
CA GLN A 109 -2.00 -13.35 13.40
C GLN A 109 -3.47 -13.04 13.72
N ILE A 110 -4.04 -11.97 13.15
CA ILE A 110 -5.42 -11.58 13.37
C ILE A 110 -6.24 -12.08 12.19
N GLU A 111 -6.89 -13.22 12.41
CA GLU A 111 -7.71 -13.88 11.39
C GLU A 111 -8.80 -12.95 10.85
N GLY A 112 -8.93 -12.90 9.53
CA GLY A 112 -9.95 -12.12 8.84
C GLY A 112 -9.74 -10.60 8.84
N TRP A 113 -8.71 -10.09 9.52
CA TRP A 113 -8.52 -8.63 9.60
C TRP A 113 -8.10 -8.03 8.25
N ALA A 114 -7.14 -8.61 7.57
CA ALA A 114 -6.75 -8.16 6.24
C ALA A 114 -7.89 -8.34 5.22
N GLU A 115 -8.56 -9.49 5.27
CA GLU A 115 -9.68 -9.85 4.40
C GLU A 115 -10.90 -8.94 4.58
N SER A 116 -11.10 -8.38 5.77
CA SER A 116 -12.17 -7.41 6.00
C SER A 116 -11.92 -6.05 5.34
N ASN A 117 -10.69 -5.79 4.88
CA ASN A 117 -10.30 -4.52 4.27
C ASN A 117 -10.13 -4.59 2.75
N ALA A 118 -10.17 -5.78 2.14
CA ALA A 118 -10.01 -5.95 0.70
C ALA A 118 -10.96 -7.01 0.16
N ASP A 119 -11.28 -6.91 -1.13
CA ASP A 119 -12.05 -7.93 -1.85
C ASP A 119 -11.15 -9.04 -2.36
N GLU A 120 -9.87 -8.71 -2.60
CA GLU A 120 -8.86 -9.66 -3.03
C GLU A 120 -7.49 -9.29 -2.46
N ILE A 121 -6.74 -10.31 -1.99
CA ILE A 121 -5.38 -10.14 -1.46
C ILE A 121 -4.41 -11.04 -2.21
N PHE A 122 -3.34 -10.46 -2.73
CA PHE A 122 -2.23 -11.19 -3.33
C PHE A 122 -1.12 -11.42 -2.32
N TYR A 123 -0.92 -12.69 -1.92
CA TYR A 123 0.08 -13.09 -0.92
C TYR A 123 1.49 -13.37 -1.48
N GLY A 124 1.71 -13.08 -2.74
CA GLY A 124 2.99 -13.35 -3.40
C GLY A 124 3.03 -14.73 -4.08
N GLY A 125 4.05 -14.97 -4.89
CA GLY A 125 4.19 -16.16 -5.71
C GLY A 125 4.42 -15.84 -7.19
N THR A 126 4.24 -16.81 -8.07
CA THR A 126 4.23 -16.59 -9.52
C THR A 126 3.07 -15.69 -9.91
N ALA A 127 3.22 -14.95 -11.00
CA ALA A 127 2.30 -13.92 -11.50
C ALA A 127 0.82 -14.18 -11.15
N PRO A 128 0.04 -13.14 -10.80
CA PRO A 128 -1.34 -13.31 -10.42
C PRO A 128 -2.10 -14.10 -11.50
N LYS A 129 -2.81 -15.13 -11.07
CA LYS A 129 -3.84 -15.74 -11.93
C LYS A 129 -4.89 -14.67 -12.21
N ALA A 130 -5.48 -14.74 -13.39
CA ALA A 130 -6.60 -13.86 -13.74
C ALA A 130 -7.61 -13.75 -12.59
N PRO A 131 -8.21 -12.56 -12.38
CA PRO A 131 -9.04 -12.29 -11.21
C PRO A 131 -10.15 -13.33 -11.05
N GLY A 132 -10.07 -14.03 -9.95
CA GLY A 132 -11.08 -14.97 -9.47
C GLY A 132 -11.15 -14.83 -7.95
N PRO A 133 -12.22 -15.27 -7.30
CA PRO A 133 -12.30 -15.21 -5.85
C PRO A 133 -11.10 -15.93 -5.25
N VAL A 134 -10.41 -15.26 -4.33
CA VAL A 134 -9.28 -15.84 -3.61
C VAL A 134 -9.81 -17.02 -2.78
N HIS A 135 -9.31 -18.21 -3.07
CA HIS A 135 -9.74 -19.38 -2.33
C HIS A 135 -9.13 -19.35 -0.92
N PRO A 136 -9.89 -19.63 0.15
CA PRO A 136 -9.37 -19.63 1.51
C PRO A 136 -8.11 -20.48 1.73
N ALA A 137 -7.93 -21.54 0.93
CA ALA A 137 -6.73 -22.38 0.95
C ALA A 137 -5.46 -21.68 0.44
N ASP A 138 -5.61 -20.61 -0.35
CA ASP A 138 -4.46 -19.85 -0.87
C ASP A 138 -3.79 -18.98 0.20
N HIS A 139 -4.48 -18.78 1.32
CA HIS A 139 -4.00 -18.00 2.47
C HIS A 139 -3.15 -18.82 3.44
N GLN A 140 -3.19 -20.16 3.35
CA GLN A 140 -2.49 -21.01 4.31
C GLN A 140 -0.96 -21.01 4.11
N GLY A 141 -0.25 -20.46 5.06
CA GLY A 141 1.20 -20.62 5.22
C GLY A 141 2.08 -19.71 4.37
N LYS A 142 1.54 -18.66 3.75
CA LYS A 142 2.32 -17.75 2.90
C LYS A 142 2.55 -16.37 3.49
N ASP A 143 2.09 -16.13 4.69
CA ASP A 143 2.37 -14.90 5.40
C ASP A 143 3.82 -14.89 5.88
N LYS A 144 4.65 -14.06 5.25
CA LYS A 144 6.07 -13.92 5.61
C LYS A 144 6.30 -13.10 6.87
N TYR A 145 5.20 -12.60 7.46
CA TYR A 145 5.24 -11.68 8.60
C TYR A 145 4.58 -12.27 9.86
N SER A 146 4.23 -13.58 9.82
CA SER A 146 3.81 -14.33 11.01
C SER A 146 4.97 -14.69 11.91
#